data_7d3fbb7a6b3d513ed873043d049b5ea3
#
_entry.id   7d3fbb7a6b3d513ed873043d049b5ea3
#
_cell.length_a   1.000
_cell.length_b   1.000
_cell.length_c   1.000
_cell.angle_alpha   90.00
_cell.angle_beta   90.00
_cell.angle_gamma   90.00
#
_symmetry.space_group_name_H-M   'P 1'
#
loop_
_entity.id
_entity.type
_entity.pdbx_description
1 polymer ?
#
loop_
_entity_poly.entity_id
_entity_poly.type
_entity_poly.pdbx_seq_one_letter_code
_entity_poly.pdbx_strand_id
1 'polypeptide(L)'
;MSDLVEVAKKILLENRRAGYTLPTNNKLYPAQWNWDSAFISLGYSYFNLDYAIQELETLLKGQWDDGMVPHILFHEVDDSYFPNHTTWSCGKEIPSSGITQPPIAASILRIICLLYTSDAADERSS
;
A
#
# COMPACT_ATOMS: atom_id res chain seq x y z
N MET A 1 -15.80 11.81 16.69
CA MET A 1 -14.55 11.00 16.65
C MET A 1 -14.78 9.62 16.06
N SER A 2 -15.74 8.85 16.62
CA SER A 2 -16.09 7.53 16.07
C SER A 2 -16.55 7.59 14.61
N ASP A 3 -17.33 8.61 14.27
CA ASP A 3 -17.82 8.79 12.90
C ASP A 3 -16.68 9.03 11.90
N LEU A 4 -15.66 9.76 12.29
CA LEU A 4 -14.51 10.03 11.43
C LEU A 4 -13.70 8.75 11.18
N VAL A 5 -13.53 7.92 12.20
CA VAL A 5 -12.86 6.63 12.07
C VAL A 5 -13.63 5.71 11.12
N GLU A 6 -14.95 5.64 11.27
CA GLU A 6 -15.80 4.82 10.40
C GLU A 6 -15.75 5.31 8.94
N VAL A 7 -15.76 6.62 8.72
CA VAL A 7 -15.61 7.20 7.38
C VAL A 7 -14.24 6.84 6.78
N ALA A 8 -13.17 6.92 7.55
CA ALA A 8 -11.83 6.57 7.11
C ALA A 8 -11.73 5.09 6.70
N LYS A 9 -12.28 4.19 7.51
CA LYS A 9 -12.35 2.75 7.20
C LYS A 9 -13.10 2.52 5.89
N LYS A 10 -14.24 3.18 5.72
CA LYS A 10 -15.07 3.06 4.51
C LYS A 10 -14.31 3.48 3.27
N ILE A 11 -13.59 4.60 3.32
CA ILE A 11 -12.78 5.08 2.21
C ILE A 11 -11.72 4.05 1.82
N LEU A 12 -10.99 3.53 2.78
CA LEU A 12 -9.97 2.50 2.52
C LEU A 12 -10.58 1.27 1.84
N LEU A 13 -11.69 0.78 2.37
CA LEU A 13 -12.35 -0.43 1.85
C LEU A 13 -12.92 -0.20 0.44
N GLU A 14 -13.50 0.97 0.18
CA GLU A 14 -14.03 1.31 -1.14
C GLU A 14 -12.92 1.43 -2.20
N ASN A 15 -11.73 1.87 -1.80
CA ASN A 15 -10.59 2.02 -2.70
C ASN A 15 -9.77 0.74 -2.84
N ARG A 16 -10.10 -0.30 -2.10
CA ARG A 16 -9.37 -1.56 -2.13
C ARG A 16 -9.67 -2.35 -3.42
N ARG A 17 -8.60 -2.90 -3.98
CA ARG A 17 -8.64 -3.80 -5.16
C ARG A 17 -8.03 -5.14 -4.76
N ALA A 18 -7.61 -5.94 -5.73
CA ALA A 18 -7.04 -7.26 -5.49
C ALA A 18 -5.66 -7.17 -4.82
N GLY A 19 -5.64 -7.09 -3.50
CA GLY A 19 -4.42 -7.07 -2.69
C GLY A 19 -3.76 -5.72 -2.52
N TYR A 20 -4.30 -4.65 -3.11
CA TYR A 20 -3.78 -3.28 -2.99
C TYR A 20 -4.94 -2.28 -2.93
N THR A 21 -4.62 -1.04 -2.58
CA THR A 21 -5.61 0.02 -2.39
C THR A 21 -5.21 1.24 -3.20
N LEU A 22 -6.18 1.84 -3.90
CA LEU A 22 -5.96 3.07 -4.62
C LEU A 22 -5.81 4.23 -3.61
N PRO A 23 -4.88 5.18 -3.85
CA PRO A 23 -4.71 6.33 -2.95
C PRO A 23 -5.95 7.21 -2.81
N THR A 24 -6.76 7.25 -3.86
CA THR A 24 -8.02 7.98 -3.88
C THR A 24 -9.00 7.25 -4.79
N ASN A 25 -10.01 7.93 -5.32
CA ASN A 25 -10.91 7.29 -6.26
C ASN A 25 -10.16 6.87 -7.55
N ASN A 26 -10.72 5.90 -8.25
CA ASN A 26 -10.11 5.26 -9.41
C ASN A 26 -9.90 6.16 -10.64
N LYS A 27 -10.36 7.41 -10.60
CA LYS A 27 -10.21 8.34 -11.73
C LYS A 27 -8.92 9.13 -11.66
N LEU A 28 -8.45 9.45 -10.45
CA LEU A 28 -7.27 10.29 -10.26
C LEU A 28 -5.98 9.49 -10.17
N TYR A 29 -5.97 8.43 -9.40
CA TYR A 29 -4.76 7.62 -9.17
C TYR A 29 -5.10 6.14 -9.30
N PRO A 30 -5.20 5.63 -10.54
CA PRO A 30 -5.71 4.28 -10.80
C PRO A 30 -4.63 3.18 -10.72
N ALA A 31 -3.76 3.24 -9.73
CA ALA A 31 -2.65 2.30 -9.57
C ALA A 31 -2.26 2.21 -8.09
N GLN A 32 -1.22 1.44 -7.79
CA GLN A 32 -0.66 1.38 -6.45
C GLN A 32 0.55 2.31 -6.35
N TRP A 33 0.49 3.29 -5.46
CA TRP A 33 1.62 4.17 -5.13
C TRP A 33 2.35 3.67 -3.90
N ASN A 34 3.67 3.77 -3.91
CA ASN A 34 4.57 3.19 -2.91
C ASN A 34 4.31 3.72 -1.49
N TRP A 35 4.57 4.99 -1.23
CA TRP A 35 4.44 5.51 0.14
C TRP A 35 2.99 5.62 0.58
N ASP A 36 2.06 5.84 -0.36
CA ASP A 36 0.62 5.78 -0.08
C ASP A 36 0.24 4.42 0.48
N SER A 37 0.70 3.33 -0.15
CA SER A 37 0.47 1.98 0.34
C SER A 37 1.04 1.76 1.74
N ALA A 38 2.19 2.34 2.04
CA ALA A 38 2.76 2.27 3.38
C ALA A 38 1.85 2.90 4.42
N PHE A 39 1.37 4.11 4.19
CA PHE A 39 0.42 4.77 5.10
C PHE A 39 -0.92 4.05 5.15
N ILE A 40 -1.42 3.56 4.02
CA ILE A 40 -2.66 2.78 3.94
C ILE A 40 -2.54 1.50 4.78
N SER A 41 -1.41 0.81 4.68
CA SER A 41 -1.12 -0.38 5.48
C SER A 41 -1.21 -0.07 6.98
N LEU A 42 -0.60 1.03 7.41
CA LEU A 42 -0.71 1.46 8.81
C LEU A 42 -2.18 1.68 9.20
N GLY A 43 -2.95 2.34 8.36
CA GLY A 43 -4.38 2.55 8.58
C GLY A 43 -5.14 1.23 8.75
N TYR A 44 -4.93 0.28 7.85
CA TYR A 44 -5.55 -1.05 7.95
C TYR A 44 -5.15 -1.78 9.23
N SER A 45 -3.92 -1.60 9.71
CA SER A 45 -3.44 -2.32 10.89
C SER A 45 -4.29 -2.10 12.14
N TYR A 46 -5.07 -1.02 12.20
CA TYR A 46 -5.95 -0.73 13.32
C TYR A 46 -7.26 -1.51 13.29
N PHE A 47 -7.63 -2.11 12.16
CA PHE A 47 -8.90 -2.85 12.07
C PHE A 47 -8.86 -4.10 11.20
N ASN A 48 -7.83 -4.31 10.38
CA ASN A 48 -7.70 -5.51 9.54
C ASN A 48 -6.23 -5.76 9.20
N LEU A 49 -5.55 -6.52 10.06
CA LEU A 49 -4.13 -6.80 9.90
C LEU A 49 -3.83 -7.52 8.59
N ASP A 50 -4.71 -8.42 8.15
CA ASP A 50 -4.50 -9.16 6.90
C ASP A 50 -4.42 -8.21 5.70
N TYR A 51 -5.26 -7.20 5.65
CA TYR A 51 -5.22 -6.18 4.60
C TYR A 51 -3.96 -5.32 4.69
N ALA A 52 -3.51 -5.01 5.91
CA ALA A 52 -2.26 -4.27 6.10
C ALA A 52 -1.07 -5.02 5.52
N ILE A 53 -0.98 -6.32 5.81
CA ILE A 53 0.11 -7.16 5.31
C ILE A 53 0.01 -7.35 3.80
N GLN A 54 -1.18 -7.62 3.27
CA GLN A 54 -1.38 -7.77 1.82
C GLN A 54 -0.95 -6.54 1.04
N GLU A 55 -1.24 -5.35 1.56
CA GLU A 55 -0.87 -4.08 0.91
C GLU A 55 0.65 -4.00 0.71
N LEU A 56 1.42 -4.33 1.75
CA LEU A 56 2.89 -4.33 1.69
C LEU A 56 3.43 -5.48 0.84
N GLU A 57 2.86 -6.67 0.96
CA GLU A 57 3.28 -7.82 0.15
C GLU A 57 3.08 -7.56 -1.34
N THR A 58 1.95 -6.97 -1.71
CA THR A 58 1.66 -6.64 -3.11
C THR A 58 2.62 -5.57 -3.63
N LEU A 59 2.93 -4.57 -2.80
CA LEU A 59 3.92 -3.55 -3.14
C LEU A 59 5.30 -4.18 -3.41
N LEU A 60 5.72 -5.10 -2.54
CA LEU A 60 7.03 -5.75 -2.67
C LEU A 60 7.13 -6.71 -3.86
N LYS A 61 6.01 -7.19 -4.40
CA LYS A 61 6.04 -7.96 -5.65
C LYS A 61 6.58 -7.17 -6.83
N GLY A 62 6.51 -5.85 -6.76
CA GLY A 62 7.06 -4.97 -7.79
C GLY A 62 8.53 -4.60 -7.59
N GLN A 63 9.19 -5.12 -6.55
CA GLN A 63 10.58 -4.81 -6.27
C GLN A 63 11.50 -5.31 -7.40
N TRP A 64 12.42 -4.44 -7.83
CA TRP A 64 13.40 -4.78 -8.86
C TRP A 64 14.54 -5.63 -8.27
N ASP A 65 15.33 -6.26 -9.15
CA ASP A 65 16.46 -7.11 -8.72
C ASP A 65 17.52 -6.35 -7.93
N ASP A 66 17.67 -5.06 -8.18
CA ASP A 66 18.59 -4.20 -7.42
C ASP A 66 18.04 -3.74 -6.07
N GLY A 67 16.81 -4.15 -5.74
CA GLY A 67 16.17 -3.82 -4.48
C GLY A 67 15.24 -2.60 -4.54
N MET A 68 15.20 -1.87 -5.66
CA MET A 68 14.33 -0.69 -5.77
C MET A 68 12.86 -1.10 -5.77
N VAL A 69 12.05 -0.43 -4.94
CA VAL A 69 10.59 -0.53 -5.00
C VAL A 69 10.08 0.69 -5.76
N PRO A 70 9.43 0.50 -6.91
CA PRO A 70 8.98 1.61 -7.74
C PRO A 70 7.98 2.52 -7.02
N HIS A 71 7.89 3.77 -7.47
CA HIS A 71 6.91 4.69 -6.90
C HIS A 71 5.49 4.36 -7.34
N ILE A 72 5.29 3.73 -8.52
CA ILE A 72 3.98 3.29 -9.03
C ILE A 72 4.09 1.86 -9.55
N LEU A 73 3.13 1.02 -9.17
CA LEU A 73 2.90 -0.29 -9.78
C LEU A 73 1.58 -0.26 -10.54
N PHE A 74 1.63 -0.63 -11.81
CA PHE A 74 0.45 -0.67 -12.68
C PHE A 74 -0.11 -2.08 -12.72
N HIS A 75 -1.02 -2.41 -11.80
CA HIS A 75 -1.65 -3.74 -11.74
C HIS A 75 -2.69 -3.93 -12.82
N GLU A 76 -3.27 -2.85 -13.32
CA GLU A 76 -4.26 -2.86 -14.38
C GLU A 76 -3.91 -1.85 -15.45
N VAL A 77 -4.35 -2.12 -16.68
CA VAL A 77 -4.17 -1.18 -17.80
C VAL A 77 -5.22 -0.08 -17.67
N ASP A 78 -4.76 1.16 -17.50
CA ASP A 78 -5.61 2.33 -17.47
C ASP A 78 -4.94 3.46 -18.25
N ASP A 79 -5.47 3.73 -19.44
CA ASP A 79 -4.92 4.74 -20.34
C ASP A 79 -5.36 6.17 -19.97
N SER A 80 -6.23 6.32 -18.96
CA SER A 80 -6.69 7.63 -18.51
C SER A 80 -5.64 8.38 -17.70
N TYR A 81 -4.64 7.67 -17.15
CA TYR A 81 -3.58 8.27 -16.34
C TYR A 81 -2.30 8.45 -17.13
N PHE A 82 -1.71 9.64 -17.06
CA PHE A 82 -0.42 9.92 -17.67
C PHE A 82 0.55 10.43 -16.60
N PRO A 83 1.80 9.95 -16.56
CA PRO A 83 2.42 8.90 -17.43
C PRO A 83 2.01 7.49 -17.01
N ASN A 84 1.54 6.69 -17.96
CA ASN A 84 1.09 5.32 -17.72
C ASN A 84 2.23 4.30 -17.91
N HIS A 85 1.89 3.01 -17.82
CA HIS A 85 2.86 1.92 -17.96
C HIS A 85 3.62 1.94 -19.30
N THR A 86 2.96 2.34 -20.37
CA THR A 86 3.59 2.44 -21.72
C THR A 86 4.63 3.55 -21.75
N THR A 87 4.33 4.68 -21.12
CA THR A 87 5.25 5.82 -21.04
C THR A 87 6.53 5.45 -20.29
N TRP A 88 6.38 4.77 -19.15
CA TRP A 88 7.51 4.33 -18.34
C TRP A 88 8.28 3.19 -19.00
N SER A 89 7.58 2.21 -19.59
CA SER A 89 8.16 1.01 -20.21
C SER A 89 9.16 0.30 -19.30
N CYS A 90 8.85 0.22 -18.01
CA CYS A 90 9.71 -0.34 -16.97
C CYS A 90 8.97 -1.43 -16.19
N GLY A 91 9.72 -2.11 -15.33
CA GLY A 91 9.20 -3.17 -14.49
C GLY A 91 9.41 -4.54 -15.12
N LYS A 92 9.01 -5.57 -14.38
CA LYS A 92 9.11 -6.96 -14.82
C LYS A 92 7.72 -7.52 -15.07
N GLU A 93 7.29 -8.47 -14.22
CA GLU A 93 5.96 -9.04 -14.30
C GLU A 93 4.88 -7.99 -14.06
N ILE A 94 5.15 -7.06 -13.14
CA ILE A 94 4.27 -5.93 -12.88
C ILE A 94 4.90 -4.69 -13.51
N PRO A 95 4.25 -4.08 -14.51
CA PRO A 95 4.74 -2.81 -15.07
C PRO A 95 4.84 -1.74 -13.98
N SER A 96 5.87 -0.92 -14.05
CA SER A 96 6.13 0.07 -13.02
C SER A 96 6.74 1.34 -13.58
N SER A 97 6.87 2.35 -12.71
CA SER A 97 7.75 3.48 -12.98
C SER A 97 9.22 3.07 -12.76
N GLY A 98 10.14 3.93 -13.21
CA GLY A 98 11.57 3.71 -13.07
C GLY A 98 12.21 4.52 -11.93
N ILE A 99 11.43 5.08 -11.02
CA ILE A 99 11.90 5.84 -9.86
C ILE A 99 11.22 5.33 -8.61
N THR A 100 11.75 5.68 -7.43
CA THR A 100 11.14 5.34 -6.15
C THR A 100 10.54 6.57 -5.47
N GLN A 101 9.74 6.34 -4.44
CA GLN A 101 9.26 7.36 -3.51
C GLN A 101 10.00 7.22 -2.17
N PRO A 102 9.76 8.11 -1.18
CA PRO A 102 10.36 7.93 0.14
C PRO A 102 10.12 6.51 0.67
N PRO A 103 11.17 5.76 0.99
CA PRO A 103 11.08 4.32 1.26
C PRO A 103 10.64 4.05 2.70
N ILE A 104 9.42 4.40 3.05
CA ILE A 104 8.90 4.32 4.41
C ILE A 104 8.21 2.98 4.75
N ALA A 105 8.04 2.09 3.77
CA ALA A 105 7.34 0.83 3.98
C ALA A 105 7.94 -0.01 5.12
N ALA A 106 9.26 -0.08 5.20
CA ALA A 106 9.93 -0.81 6.27
C ALA A 106 9.69 -0.18 7.64
N SER A 107 9.68 1.15 7.72
CA SER A 107 9.38 1.88 8.95
C SER A 107 7.95 1.63 9.41
N ILE A 108 7.01 1.64 8.49
CA ILE A 108 5.59 1.34 8.76
C ILE A 108 5.45 -0.10 9.24
N LEU A 109 6.08 -1.04 8.56
CA LEU A 109 6.04 -2.45 8.97
C LEU A 109 6.57 -2.62 10.40
N ARG A 110 7.66 -1.94 10.73
CA ARG A 110 8.20 -1.95 12.09
C ARG A 110 7.18 -1.44 13.11
N ILE A 111 6.50 -0.35 12.81
CA ILE A 111 5.45 0.21 13.70
C ILE A 111 4.33 -0.81 13.91
N ILE A 112 3.85 -1.43 12.83
CA ILE A 112 2.81 -2.46 12.90
C ILE A 112 3.26 -3.64 13.76
N CYS A 113 4.48 -4.11 13.57
CA CYS A 113 5.04 -5.21 14.37
C CYS A 113 5.13 -4.86 15.85
N LEU A 114 5.56 -3.64 16.17
CA LEU A 114 5.65 -3.18 17.56
C LEU A 114 4.28 -3.08 18.22
N LEU A 115 3.27 -2.58 17.52
CA LEU A 115 1.89 -2.51 18.02
C LEU A 115 1.38 -3.89 18.39
N TYR A 116 1.53 -4.87 17.50
CA TYR A 116 1.04 -6.24 17.74
C TYR A 116 1.88 -6.99 18.78
N THR A 117 3.17 -6.74 18.82
CA THR A 117 4.04 -7.33 19.87
C THR A 117 3.67 -6.79 21.24
N SER A 118 3.40 -5.47 21.36
CA SER A 118 2.99 -4.83 22.62
C SER A 118 1.64 -5.39 23.08
N ASP A 119 0.67 -5.53 22.18
CA ASP A 119 -0.64 -6.10 22.50
C ASP A 119 -0.50 -7.54 23.00
N ALA A 120 0.33 -8.35 22.33
CA ALA A 120 0.60 -9.73 22.75
C ALA A 120 1.26 -9.78 24.14
N ALA A 121 2.19 -8.86 24.44
CA ALA A 121 2.83 -8.76 25.75
C ALA A 121 1.82 -8.37 26.83
N ASP A 122 0.92 -7.44 26.55
CA ASP A 122 -0.13 -7.02 27.48
C ASP A 122 -1.09 -8.17 27.77
N GLU A 123 -1.48 -8.94 26.77
CA GLU A 123 -2.32 -10.13 26.95
C GLU A 123 -1.63 -11.17 27.85
N ARG A 124 -0.32 -11.36 27.71
CA ARG A 124 0.44 -12.31 28.54
C ARG A 124 0.57 -11.85 30.00
N SER A 125 0.60 -10.54 30.23
CA SER A 125 0.74 -9.99 31.58
C SER A 125 -0.57 -9.94 32.36
N SER A 126 -1.67 -10.09 31.68
CA SER A 126 -2.99 -10.12 32.30
C SER A 126 -3.43 -11.54 32.61
#